data_4a53a4a0881d05f02a94e3c56aa6a1cb
#
_entry.id   4a53a4a0881d05f02a94e3c56aa6a1cb
#
_cell.length_a   1.000
_cell.length_b   1.000
_cell.length_c   1.000
_cell.angle_alpha   90.00
_cell.angle_beta   90.00
_cell.angle_gamma   90.00
#
_symmetry.space_group_name_H-M   'P 1'
#
loop_
_entity.id
_entity.type
_entity.pdbx_description
1 polymer ?
#
loop_
_entity_poly.entity_id
_entity_poly.type
_entity_poly.pdbx_seq_one_letter_code
_entity_poly.pdbx_strand_id
1 'polypeptide(L)'
;MPKLAGYTSLNTLPEERITDKITRRIASGEQGMIVFWSMKAGAHAQAHKHPHEQIAWMLKGKMEFRLGSERRTCGPGDVVVIPGGVEHEAFFPEDTEVIDVFSPPREDFLSGGLPSYIKKD
;
A
#
# COMPACT_ATOMS: atom_id res chain seq x y z
N MET A 1 -16.08 2.33 3.41
CA MET A 1 -15.74 1.05 4.04
C MET A 1 -15.77 1.22 5.55
N PRO A 2 -16.46 0.36 6.28
CA PRO A 2 -16.58 0.53 7.73
C PRO A 2 -15.28 0.17 8.46
N LYS A 3 -15.07 0.81 9.58
CA LYS A 3 -14.03 0.42 10.54
C LYS A 3 -14.49 -0.85 11.25
N LEU A 4 -13.56 -1.73 11.54
CA LEU A 4 -13.83 -3.04 12.11
C LEU A 4 -13.34 -3.14 13.55
N ALA A 5 -13.95 -4.02 14.31
CA ALA A 5 -13.46 -4.45 15.61
C ALA A 5 -13.65 -5.96 15.71
N GLY A 6 -12.67 -6.66 16.30
CA GLY A 6 -12.71 -8.11 16.44
C GLY A 6 -12.09 -8.82 15.26
N TYR A 7 -12.67 -9.93 14.86
CA TYR A 7 -12.05 -10.86 13.94
C TYR A 7 -12.50 -10.62 12.50
N THR A 8 -11.58 -10.81 11.57
CA THR A 8 -11.88 -10.88 10.14
C THR A 8 -10.86 -11.81 9.47
N SER A 9 -11.05 -12.09 8.20
CA SER A 9 -10.05 -12.82 7.42
C SER A 9 -9.89 -12.16 6.05
N LEU A 10 -8.70 -12.31 5.48
CA LEU A 10 -8.38 -11.74 4.19
C LEU A 10 -9.40 -12.14 3.12
N ASN A 11 -9.80 -13.42 3.12
CA ASN A 11 -10.70 -13.95 2.11
C ASN A 11 -12.10 -13.33 2.14
N THR A 12 -12.51 -12.75 3.26
CA THR A 12 -13.84 -12.15 3.41
C THR A 12 -13.82 -10.65 3.21
N LEU A 13 -12.65 -10.04 3.10
CA LEU A 13 -12.53 -8.61 2.82
C LEU A 13 -12.80 -8.36 1.33
N PRO A 14 -13.57 -7.32 0.99
CA PRO A 14 -13.82 -6.99 -0.41
C PRO A 14 -12.51 -6.72 -1.16
N GLU A 15 -12.38 -7.29 -2.35
CA GLU A 15 -11.28 -6.96 -3.24
C GLU A 15 -11.68 -5.76 -4.08
N GLU A 16 -10.84 -4.73 -4.06
CA GLU A 16 -11.04 -3.51 -4.85
C GLU A 16 -10.01 -3.50 -5.98
N ARG A 17 -10.51 -3.35 -7.20
CA ARG A 17 -9.65 -3.19 -8.37
C ARG A 17 -9.36 -1.71 -8.57
N ILE A 18 -8.08 -1.35 -8.50
CA ILE A 18 -7.63 0.03 -8.69
C ILE A 18 -7.28 0.27 -10.16
N THR A 19 -6.49 -0.63 -10.75
CA THR A 19 -6.14 -0.64 -12.17
C THR A 19 -6.11 -2.10 -12.64
N ASP A 20 -5.78 -2.33 -13.91
CA ASP A 20 -5.59 -3.69 -14.41
C ASP A 20 -4.42 -4.41 -13.73
N LYS A 21 -3.51 -3.66 -13.13
CA LYS A 21 -2.32 -4.21 -12.46
C LYS A 21 -2.39 -4.19 -10.96
N ILE A 22 -3.36 -3.53 -10.36
CA ILE A 22 -3.37 -3.27 -8.92
C ILE A 22 -4.72 -3.60 -8.31
N THR A 23 -4.72 -4.49 -7.31
CA THR A 23 -5.89 -4.74 -6.45
C THR A 23 -5.50 -4.57 -5.00
N ARG A 24 -6.50 -4.32 -4.15
CA ARG A 24 -6.28 -4.18 -2.71
C ARG A 24 -7.43 -4.73 -1.90
N ARG A 25 -7.13 -5.09 -0.65
CA ARG A 25 -8.11 -5.41 0.38
C ARG A 25 -7.74 -4.62 1.62
N ILE A 26 -8.73 -4.05 2.31
CA ILE A 26 -8.50 -3.14 3.43
C ILE A 26 -9.18 -3.66 4.68
N ALA A 27 -8.44 -3.64 5.81
CA ALA A 27 -9.01 -3.82 7.14
C ALA A 27 -8.58 -2.62 7.98
N SER A 28 -9.55 -1.88 8.53
CA SER A 28 -9.26 -0.69 9.34
C SER A 28 -9.91 -0.78 10.70
N GLY A 29 -9.13 -0.44 11.73
CA GLY A 29 -9.64 -0.10 13.06
C GLY A 29 -9.75 1.41 13.21
N GLU A 30 -9.89 1.88 14.45
CA GLU A 30 -10.02 3.31 14.75
C GLU A 30 -8.72 4.08 14.55
N GLN A 31 -7.58 3.47 14.89
CA GLN A 31 -6.28 4.17 14.90
C GLN A 31 -5.25 3.56 13.96
N GLY A 32 -5.57 2.47 13.29
CA GLY A 32 -4.65 1.81 12.37
C GLY A 32 -5.40 1.13 11.24
N MET A 33 -4.74 1.05 10.09
CA MET A 33 -5.29 0.44 8.89
C MET A 33 -4.25 -0.49 8.29
N ILE A 34 -4.70 -1.64 7.82
CA ILE A 34 -3.89 -2.57 7.04
C ILE A 34 -4.45 -2.62 5.62
N VAL A 35 -3.57 -2.53 4.63
CA VAL A 35 -3.93 -2.67 3.21
C VAL A 35 -3.09 -3.79 2.61
N PHE A 36 -3.79 -4.77 2.03
CA PHE A 36 -3.16 -5.89 1.35
C PHE A 36 -3.19 -5.59 -0.14
N TRP A 37 -2.01 -5.32 -0.72
CA TRP A 37 -1.87 -4.97 -2.12
C TRP A 37 -1.38 -6.15 -2.95
N SER A 38 -1.98 -6.34 -4.12
CA SER A 38 -1.45 -7.21 -5.17
C SER A 38 -1.11 -6.35 -6.37
N MET A 39 0.17 -6.38 -6.75
CA MET A 39 0.71 -5.59 -7.86
C MET A 39 1.19 -6.53 -8.95
N LYS A 40 0.76 -6.31 -10.19
CA LYS A 40 1.34 -7.01 -11.33
C LYS A 40 2.57 -6.27 -11.84
N ALA A 41 3.44 -7.00 -12.52
CA ALA A 41 4.65 -6.43 -13.12
C ALA A 41 4.32 -5.17 -13.91
N GLY A 42 5.07 -4.10 -13.69
CA GLY A 42 4.90 -2.79 -14.31
C GLY A 42 4.05 -1.82 -13.52
N ALA A 43 3.45 -2.24 -12.41
CA ALA A 43 2.71 -1.32 -11.55
C ALA A 43 3.63 -0.23 -10.99
N HIS A 44 3.12 0.97 -10.86
CA HIS A 44 3.91 2.12 -10.43
C HIS A 44 3.07 3.04 -9.55
N ALA A 45 3.56 3.29 -8.35
CA ALA A 45 3.04 4.34 -7.47
C ALA A 45 3.97 5.54 -7.62
N GLN A 46 3.49 6.59 -8.30
CA GLN A 46 4.28 7.79 -8.56
C GLN A 46 4.63 8.51 -7.26
N ALA A 47 5.64 9.37 -7.33
CA ALA A 47 6.10 10.13 -6.16
C ALA A 47 4.94 10.87 -5.49
N HIS A 48 4.80 10.67 -4.20
CA HIS A 48 3.73 11.27 -3.40
C HIS A 48 4.14 11.31 -1.93
N LYS A 49 3.38 12.06 -1.15
CA LYS A 49 3.53 12.09 0.30
C LYS A 49 2.17 12.27 0.96
N HIS A 50 2.08 11.88 2.20
CA HIS A 50 0.87 11.98 3.02
C HIS A 50 1.27 12.12 4.49
N PRO A 51 0.40 12.66 5.35
CA PRO A 51 0.75 12.86 6.77
C PRO A 51 0.81 11.59 7.58
N HIS A 52 0.21 10.50 7.09
CA HIS A 52 0.16 9.21 7.78
C HIS A 52 1.55 8.58 7.85
N GLU A 53 1.86 7.95 8.98
CA GLU A 53 2.97 7.00 9.01
C GLU A 53 2.57 5.75 8.24
N GLN A 54 3.49 5.21 7.46
CA GLN A 54 3.26 4.00 6.67
C GLN A 54 4.39 3.02 6.93
N ILE A 55 4.03 1.75 7.13
CA ILE A 55 5.01 0.67 7.22
C ILE A 55 4.67 -0.32 6.12
N ALA A 56 5.59 -0.48 5.18
CA ALA A 56 5.44 -1.41 4.06
C ALA A 56 6.20 -2.69 4.34
N TRP A 57 5.52 -3.82 4.22
CA TRP A 57 6.10 -5.15 4.45
C TRP A 57 5.95 -5.98 3.18
N MET A 58 7.11 -6.32 2.58
CA MET A 58 7.16 -7.12 1.36
C MET A 58 6.93 -8.59 1.67
N LEU A 59 5.90 -9.18 1.05
CA LEU A 59 5.62 -10.61 1.19
C LEU A 59 6.18 -11.41 0.02
N LYS A 60 6.11 -10.88 -1.20
CA LYS A 60 6.47 -11.58 -2.42
C LYS A 60 6.85 -10.57 -3.48
N GLY A 61 7.79 -10.93 -4.35
CA GLY A 61 8.12 -10.12 -5.52
C GLY A 61 9.27 -9.17 -5.27
N LYS A 62 9.25 -8.04 -5.98
CA LYS A 62 10.32 -7.05 -5.94
C LYS A 62 9.72 -5.65 -6.04
N MET A 63 10.29 -4.73 -5.27
CA MET A 63 9.88 -3.32 -5.29
C MET A 63 11.13 -2.45 -5.36
N GLU A 64 11.18 -1.60 -6.38
CA GLU A 64 12.20 -0.56 -6.46
C GLU A 64 11.63 0.68 -5.77
N PHE A 65 12.21 1.05 -4.63
CA PHE A 65 11.63 2.04 -3.74
C PHE A 65 12.55 3.23 -3.54
N ARG A 66 11.96 4.43 -3.51
CA ARG A 66 12.65 5.65 -3.14
C ARG A 66 11.97 6.26 -1.92
N LEU A 67 12.73 6.45 -0.86
CA LEU A 67 12.31 7.13 0.36
C LEU A 67 13.14 8.40 0.50
N GLY A 68 12.50 9.56 0.32
CA GLY A 68 13.25 10.80 0.21
C GLY A 68 14.23 10.72 -0.95
N SER A 69 15.52 10.84 -0.67
CA SER A 69 16.58 10.70 -1.68
C SER A 69 17.20 9.31 -1.76
N GLU A 70 16.83 8.41 -0.85
CA GLU A 70 17.43 7.07 -0.78
C GLU A 70 16.65 6.08 -1.64
N ARG A 71 17.35 5.36 -2.52
CA ARG A 71 16.77 4.33 -3.37
C ARG A 71 17.26 2.96 -2.96
N ARG A 72 16.35 1.99 -2.89
CA ARG A 72 16.68 0.60 -2.61
C ARG A 72 15.77 -0.33 -3.38
N THR A 73 16.27 -1.53 -3.65
CA THR A 73 15.46 -2.64 -4.14
C THR A 73 15.07 -3.49 -2.94
N CYS A 74 13.76 -3.70 -2.76
CA CYS A 74 13.21 -4.48 -1.66
C CYS A 74 12.68 -5.80 -2.17
N GLY A 75 12.88 -6.85 -1.39
CA GLY A 75 12.37 -8.20 -1.67
C GLY A 75 11.64 -8.78 -0.47
N PRO A 76 11.21 -10.05 -0.55
CA PRO A 76 10.42 -10.68 0.51
C PRO A 76 11.08 -10.56 1.88
N GLY A 77 10.31 -10.15 2.88
CA GLY A 77 10.78 -9.95 4.25
C GLY A 77 11.29 -8.55 4.53
N ASP A 78 11.55 -7.73 3.52
CA ASP A 78 11.99 -6.35 3.74
C ASP A 78 10.85 -5.49 4.25
N VAL A 79 11.19 -4.54 5.12
CA VAL A 79 10.25 -3.61 5.72
C VAL A 79 10.76 -2.20 5.50
N VAL A 80 9.87 -1.30 5.06
CA VAL A 80 10.19 0.13 4.93
C VAL A 80 9.29 0.89 5.88
N VAL A 81 9.89 1.68 6.78
CA VAL A 81 9.14 2.60 7.65
C VAL A 81 9.18 3.98 7.01
N ILE A 82 8.02 4.49 6.65
CA ILE A 82 7.88 5.76 5.93
C ILE A 82 7.28 6.79 6.88
N PRO A 83 8.09 7.75 7.36
CA PRO A 83 7.55 8.79 8.24
C PRO A 83 6.53 9.66 7.51
N GLY A 84 5.59 10.22 8.27
CA GLY A 84 4.62 11.15 7.70
C GLY A 84 5.32 12.35 7.03
N GLY A 85 4.81 12.74 5.88
CA GLY A 85 5.32 13.90 5.13
C GLY A 85 6.55 13.64 4.28
N VAL A 86 7.13 12.45 4.31
CA VAL A 86 8.31 12.13 3.48
C VAL A 86 7.86 11.61 2.12
N GLU A 87 8.37 12.23 1.06
CA GLU A 87 8.05 11.80 -0.31
C GLU A 87 8.62 10.43 -0.60
N HIS A 88 7.83 9.59 -1.26
CA HIS A 88 8.25 8.25 -1.65
C HIS A 88 7.59 7.83 -2.96
N GLU A 89 8.20 6.83 -3.58
CA GLU A 89 7.80 6.31 -4.88
C GLU A 89 8.15 4.84 -4.96
N ALA A 90 7.29 4.04 -5.63
CA ALA A 90 7.50 2.61 -5.76
C ALA A 90 7.22 2.15 -7.19
N PHE A 91 8.13 1.32 -7.73
CA PHE A 91 7.94 0.62 -8.98
C PHE A 91 8.08 -0.88 -8.75
N PHE A 92 7.21 -1.66 -9.40
CA PHE A 92 7.13 -3.11 -9.19
C PHE A 92 7.51 -3.82 -10.50
N PRO A 93 8.79 -4.25 -10.66
CA PRO A 93 9.23 -4.88 -11.91
C PRO A 93 8.68 -6.29 -12.13
N GLU A 94 8.12 -6.90 -11.09
CA GLU A 94 7.51 -8.22 -11.18
C GLU A 94 6.27 -8.29 -10.28
N ASP A 95 5.50 -9.37 -10.39
CA ASP A 95 4.31 -9.57 -9.58
C ASP A 95 4.68 -9.56 -8.10
N THR A 96 4.01 -8.72 -7.33
CA THR A 96 4.39 -8.41 -5.95
C THR A 96 3.17 -8.38 -5.03
N GLU A 97 3.37 -8.86 -3.80
CA GLU A 97 2.41 -8.71 -2.73
C GLU A 97 3.07 -7.95 -1.59
N VAL A 98 2.41 -6.89 -1.14
CA VAL A 98 2.92 -6.02 -0.09
C VAL A 98 1.78 -5.65 0.86
N ILE A 99 2.11 -5.59 2.16
CA ILE A 99 1.18 -5.12 3.18
C ILE A 99 1.63 -3.72 3.59
N ASP A 100 0.70 -2.77 3.56
CA ASP A 100 0.92 -1.43 4.12
C ASP A 100 0.12 -1.28 5.40
N VAL A 101 0.77 -0.77 6.43
CA VAL A 101 0.12 -0.36 7.68
C VAL A 101 0.16 1.16 7.74
N PHE A 102 -1.01 1.77 7.94
CA PHE A 102 -1.14 3.23 8.07
C PHE A 102 -1.63 3.62 9.45
N SER A 103 -1.06 4.65 10.03
CA SER A 103 -1.53 5.26 11.26
C SER A 103 -1.43 6.79 11.13
N PRO A 104 -2.53 7.53 11.29
CA PRO A 104 -3.91 7.07 11.41
C PRO A 104 -4.42 6.42 10.13
N PRO A 105 -5.65 5.86 10.13
CA PRO A 105 -6.24 5.30 8.92
C PRO A 105 -6.35 6.32 7.79
N ARG A 106 -6.19 5.83 6.56
CA ARG A 106 -6.37 6.65 5.35
C ARG A 106 -7.86 6.85 5.10
N GLU A 107 -8.39 8.01 5.48
CA GLU A 107 -9.80 8.32 5.28
C GLU A 107 -10.19 8.34 3.80
N ASP A 108 -9.27 8.75 2.93
CA ASP A 108 -9.48 8.70 1.49
C ASP A 108 -9.68 7.26 1.00
N PHE A 109 -8.98 6.28 1.58
CA PHE A 109 -9.18 4.87 1.24
C PHE A 109 -10.51 4.36 1.78
N LEU A 110 -10.88 4.75 3.01
CA LEU A 110 -12.13 4.31 3.64
C LEU A 110 -13.37 4.80 2.89
N SER A 111 -13.28 5.96 2.26
CA SER A 111 -14.38 6.50 1.44
C SER A 111 -14.43 5.93 0.03
N GLY A 112 -13.55 4.96 -0.28
CA GLY A 112 -13.50 4.34 -1.60
C GLY A 112 -12.69 5.13 -2.62
N GLY A 113 -11.94 6.13 -2.16
CA GLY A 113 -11.11 6.94 -3.03
C GLY A 113 -9.97 6.16 -3.65
N LEU A 114 -9.67 6.46 -4.92
CA LEU A 114 -8.54 5.87 -5.61
C LEU A 114 -7.33 6.77 -5.44
N PRO A 115 -6.14 6.19 -5.17
CA PRO A 115 -4.93 6.99 -5.05
C PRO A 115 -4.61 7.69 -6.37
N SER A 116 -4.50 9.02 -6.35
CA SER A 116 -4.21 9.81 -7.55
C SER A 116 -2.80 9.58 -8.09
N TYR A 117 -1.90 9.10 -7.24
CA TYR A 117 -0.51 8.83 -7.60
C TYR A 117 -0.30 7.44 -8.24
N ILE A 118 -1.32 6.61 -8.32
CA ILE A 118 -1.22 5.32 -9.00
C ILE A 118 -1.28 5.58 -10.50
N LYS A 119 -0.25 5.11 -11.21
CA LYS A 119 -0.19 5.22 -12.67
C LYS A 119 -1.18 4.24 -13.29
N LYS A 120 -2.09 4.75 -14.10
CA LYS A 120 -3.05 3.91 -14.81
C LYS A 120 -2.38 3.22 -16.00
N ASP A 121 -2.89 2.05 -16.30
CA ASP A 121 -2.41 1.24 -17.43
C ASP A 121 -2.76 1.87 -18.79
#